data_f6da43c68e38f8baef53f927a283b555
#
_entry.id   f6da43c68e38f8baef53f927a283b555
#
_cell.length_a   1.000
_cell.length_b   1.000
_cell.length_c   1.000
_cell.angle_alpha   90.00
_cell.angle_beta   90.00
_cell.angle_gamma   90.00
#
_symmetry.space_group_name_H-M   'P 1'
#
loop_
_entity.id
_entity.type
_entity.pdbx_description
1 polymer ?
#
loop_
_entity_poly.entity_id
_entity_poly.type
_entity_poly.pdbx_seq_one_letter_code
_entity_poly.pdbx_strand_id
1 'polypeptide(L)'
;MKIINKYILDELKGPIILAVFVFTFIFLLDIVVTMMEHIIVKGISVFDVLRLLSFYIPPILTQTIPIGMFLGIMICFTKFSRNSESVAMVSTGMSIRAILKPILAIAIGAAIFIVFLQESIIPRSFIKLKYVGTKIAYENPVFQLKEKTFIDNLDEYSIYVDEV
;
A
#
# COMPACT_ATOMS: atom_id res chain seq x y z
N MET A 1 23.32 -26.12 7.55
CA MET A 1 22.74 -24.78 7.80
C MET A 1 22.24 -24.08 6.53
N LYS A 2 22.94 -24.09 5.38
CA LYS A 2 22.45 -23.43 4.13
C LYS A 2 21.14 -24.00 3.59
N ILE A 3 20.93 -25.33 3.69
CA ILE A 3 19.74 -26.02 3.16
C ILE A 3 18.49 -25.61 3.94
N ILE A 4 18.57 -25.58 5.28
CA ILE A 4 17.43 -25.22 6.14
C ILE A 4 17.05 -23.75 5.98
N ASN A 5 18.04 -22.86 5.90
CA ASN A 5 17.77 -21.45 5.64
C ASN A 5 17.03 -21.27 4.30
N LYS A 6 17.46 -21.98 3.25
CA LYS A 6 16.80 -21.96 1.95
C LYS A 6 15.37 -22.51 2.06
N TYR A 7 15.18 -23.62 2.76
CA TYR A 7 13.86 -24.20 2.99
C TYR A 7 12.91 -23.21 3.66
N ILE A 8 13.34 -22.60 4.78
CA ILE A 8 12.53 -21.61 5.51
C ILE A 8 12.20 -20.40 4.60
N LEU A 9 13.17 -19.93 3.83
CA LEU A 9 12.96 -18.82 2.89
C LEU A 9 11.96 -19.17 1.79
N ASP A 10 12.03 -20.35 1.24
CA ASP A 10 11.14 -20.80 0.16
C ASP A 10 9.70 -21.00 0.69
N GLU A 11 9.57 -21.50 1.93
CA GLU A 11 8.29 -21.69 2.59
C GLU A 11 7.61 -20.36 3.00
N LEU A 12 8.40 -19.34 3.33
CA LEU A 12 7.91 -18.01 3.68
C LEU A 12 7.42 -17.20 2.48
N LYS A 13 8.03 -17.37 1.30
CA LYS A 13 7.72 -16.56 0.12
C LYS A 13 6.26 -16.64 -0.28
N GLY A 14 5.70 -17.85 -0.35
CA GLY A 14 4.33 -18.08 -0.78
C GLY A 14 3.30 -17.32 0.08
N PRO A 15 3.25 -17.59 1.39
CA PRO A 15 2.33 -16.89 2.29
C PRO A 15 2.52 -15.37 2.35
N ILE A 16 3.77 -14.88 2.32
CA ILE A 16 4.05 -13.44 2.34
C ILE A 16 3.52 -12.77 1.07
N ILE A 17 3.85 -13.31 -0.11
CA ILE A 17 3.41 -12.74 -1.39
C ILE A 17 1.89 -12.76 -1.47
N LEU A 18 1.25 -13.87 -1.08
CA LEU A 18 -0.20 -13.99 -1.08
C LEU A 18 -0.84 -12.96 -0.15
N ALA A 19 -0.33 -12.82 1.07
CA ALA A 19 -0.85 -11.86 2.04
C ALA A 19 -0.69 -10.41 1.53
N VAL A 20 0.50 -10.03 1.03
CA VAL A 20 0.73 -8.70 0.46
C VAL A 20 -0.22 -8.45 -0.71
N PHE A 21 -0.41 -9.42 -1.59
CA PHE A 21 -1.32 -9.28 -2.73
C PHE A 21 -2.76 -9.07 -2.28
N VAL A 22 -3.26 -9.90 -1.35
CA VAL A 22 -4.63 -9.79 -0.83
C VAL A 22 -4.86 -8.43 -0.17
N PHE A 23 -3.96 -7.98 0.71
CA PHE A 23 -4.10 -6.67 1.36
C PHE A 23 -3.99 -5.52 0.37
N THR A 24 -3.07 -5.60 -0.58
CA THR A 24 -2.96 -4.58 -1.64
C THR A 24 -4.27 -4.49 -2.43
N PHE A 25 -4.88 -5.61 -2.74
CA PHE A 25 -6.17 -5.64 -3.44
C PHE A 25 -7.30 -5.04 -2.60
N ILE A 26 -7.36 -5.37 -1.30
CA ILE A 26 -8.36 -4.79 -0.36
C ILE A 26 -8.21 -3.27 -0.28
N PHE A 27 -6.98 -2.75 -0.10
CA PHE A 27 -6.74 -1.31 -0.05
C PHE A 27 -7.02 -0.60 -1.39
N LEU A 28 -6.76 -1.28 -2.52
CA LEU A 28 -7.16 -0.74 -3.83
C LEU A 28 -8.68 -0.65 -3.96
N LEU A 29 -9.42 -1.66 -3.49
CA LEU A 29 -10.89 -1.61 -3.48
C LEU A 29 -11.41 -0.46 -2.62
N ASP A 30 -10.83 -0.22 -1.45
CA ASP A 30 -11.19 0.92 -0.58
C ASP A 30 -11.02 2.26 -1.31
N ILE A 31 -9.90 2.45 -2.00
CA ILE A 31 -9.68 3.65 -2.83
C ILE A 31 -10.69 3.75 -3.98
N VAL A 32 -11.00 2.64 -4.64
CA VAL A 32 -12.01 2.62 -5.71
C VAL A 32 -13.36 3.06 -5.17
N VAL A 33 -13.79 2.52 -4.02
CA VAL A 33 -15.06 2.91 -3.38
C VAL A 33 -15.07 4.41 -3.04
N THR A 34 -13.99 4.92 -2.47
CA THR A 34 -13.84 6.35 -2.16
C THR A 34 -13.88 7.22 -3.44
N MET A 35 -13.33 6.72 -4.55
CA MET A 35 -13.34 7.42 -5.83
C MET A 35 -14.66 7.30 -6.60
N MET A 36 -15.55 6.36 -6.26
CA MET A 36 -16.84 6.16 -6.96
C MET A 36 -17.68 7.45 -6.96
N GLU A 37 -17.72 8.17 -5.86
CA GLU A 37 -18.40 9.46 -5.78
C GLU A 37 -17.85 10.46 -6.82
N HIS A 38 -16.54 10.49 -6.99
CA HIS A 38 -15.89 11.36 -7.96
C HIS A 38 -16.14 10.94 -9.41
N ILE A 39 -16.23 9.62 -9.66
CA ILE A 39 -16.52 9.07 -10.99
C ILE A 39 -17.96 9.38 -11.40
N ILE A 40 -18.93 9.08 -10.52
CA ILE A 40 -20.35 9.20 -10.81
C ILE A 40 -20.76 10.67 -10.89
N VAL A 41 -20.32 11.50 -9.94
CA VAL A 41 -20.72 12.92 -9.86
C VAL A 41 -19.96 13.80 -10.85
N LYS A 42 -18.69 13.46 -11.11
CA LYS A 42 -17.80 14.31 -11.93
C LYS A 42 -17.56 13.80 -13.35
N GLY A 43 -18.11 12.62 -13.72
CA GLY A 43 -17.99 12.08 -15.08
C GLY A 43 -16.54 11.79 -15.51
N ILE A 44 -15.65 11.41 -14.56
CA ILE A 44 -14.23 11.14 -14.84
C ILE A 44 -14.11 9.89 -15.71
N SER A 45 -13.25 9.93 -16.72
CA SER A 45 -12.98 8.78 -17.59
C SER A 45 -12.42 7.60 -16.78
N VAL A 46 -12.91 6.38 -17.07
CA VAL A 46 -12.40 5.14 -16.45
C VAL A 46 -10.88 5.00 -16.62
N PHE A 47 -10.33 5.48 -17.73
CA PHE A 47 -8.90 5.44 -18.00
C PHE A 47 -8.10 6.35 -17.04
N ASP A 48 -8.62 7.53 -16.72
CA ASP A 48 -8.00 8.44 -15.75
C ASP A 48 -8.06 7.86 -14.32
N VAL A 49 -9.14 7.16 -13.99
CA VAL A 49 -9.25 6.43 -12.72
C VAL A 49 -8.21 5.34 -12.60
N LEU A 50 -8.03 4.51 -13.64
CA LEU A 50 -6.99 3.46 -13.65
C LEU A 50 -5.58 4.07 -13.53
N ARG A 51 -5.36 5.21 -14.16
CA ARG A 51 -4.10 5.94 -14.05
C ARG A 51 -3.88 6.48 -12.63
N LEU A 52 -4.90 7.04 -12.01
CA LEU A 52 -4.84 7.47 -10.61
C LEU A 52 -4.56 6.29 -9.67
N LEU A 53 -5.28 5.17 -9.82
CA LEU A 53 -5.06 3.96 -9.02
C LEU A 53 -3.62 3.46 -9.12
N SER A 54 -2.99 3.54 -10.30
CA SER A 54 -1.60 3.13 -10.46
C SER A 54 -0.62 3.97 -9.62
N PHE A 55 -0.94 5.25 -9.38
CA PHE A 55 -0.13 6.11 -8.51
C PHE A 55 -0.35 5.88 -7.03
N TYR A 56 -1.46 5.24 -6.64
CA TYR A 56 -1.72 4.84 -5.25
C TYR A 56 -1.03 3.52 -4.87
N ILE A 57 -0.61 2.69 -5.84
CA ILE A 57 0.05 1.41 -5.55
C ILE A 57 1.29 1.56 -4.66
N PRO A 58 2.26 2.47 -4.92
CA PRO A 58 3.45 2.58 -4.07
C PRO A 58 3.15 2.95 -2.60
N PRO A 59 2.30 3.94 -2.27
CA PRO A 59 1.90 4.19 -0.89
C PRO A 59 1.21 2.99 -0.21
N ILE A 60 0.35 2.27 -0.94
CA ILE A 60 -0.33 1.07 -0.42
C ILE A 60 0.71 0.00 -0.08
N LEU A 61 1.69 -0.24 -0.94
CA LEU A 61 2.72 -1.26 -0.72
C LEU A 61 3.52 -1.01 0.56
N THR A 62 3.77 0.24 0.95
CA THR A 62 4.49 0.53 2.19
C THR A 62 3.72 0.10 3.44
N GLN A 63 2.39 0.02 3.37
CA GLN A 63 1.53 -0.44 4.45
C GLN A 63 1.29 -1.96 4.36
N THR A 64 1.07 -2.48 3.16
CA THR A 64 0.70 -3.89 2.96
C THR A 64 1.89 -4.83 3.13
N ILE A 65 3.12 -4.42 2.81
CA ILE A 65 4.31 -5.25 2.99
C ILE A 65 4.52 -5.64 4.47
N PRO A 66 4.53 -4.72 5.47
CA PRO A 66 4.67 -5.10 6.87
C PRO A 66 3.54 -6.02 7.36
N ILE A 67 2.29 -5.70 6.98
CA ILE A 67 1.12 -6.51 7.34
C ILE A 67 1.22 -7.91 6.72
N GLY A 68 1.55 -7.97 5.43
CA GLY A 68 1.70 -9.23 4.69
C GLY A 68 2.86 -10.08 5.22
N MET A 69 3.96 -9.45 5.62
CA MET A 69 5.07 -10.13 6.28
C MET A 69 4.67 -10.73 7.62
N PHE A 70 3.99 -9.94 8.47
CA PHE A 70 3.51 -10.42 9.76
C PHE A 70 2.61 -11.65 9.60
N LEU A 71 1.60 -11.56 8.74
CA LEU A 71 0.68 -12.68 8.50
C LEU A 71 1.35 -13.85 7.79
N GLY A 72 2.19 -13.60 6.81
CA GLY A 72 2.93 -14.64 6.11
C GLY A 72 3.85 -15.45 7.05
N ILE A 73 4.52 -14.76 7.96
CA ILE A 73 5.34 -15.41 8.99
C ILE A 73 4.45 -16.23 9.92
N MET A 74 3.32 -15.69 10.39
CA MET A 74 2.39 -16.44 11.24
C MET A 74 1.87 -17.71 10.58
N ILE A 75 1.46 -17.62 9.30
CA ILE A 75 0.98 -18.78 8.53
C ILE A 75 2.09 -19.83 8.40
N CYS A 76 3.31 -19.42 8.09
CA CYS A 76 4.44 -20.31 7.95
C CYS A 76 4.76 -21.04 9.28
N PHE A 77 4.81 -20.31 10.40
CA PHE A 77 5.03 -20.93 11.70
C PHE A 77 3.89 -21.88 12.13
N THR A 78 2.65 -21.51 11.84
CA THR A 78 1.50 -22.39 12.08
C THR A 78 1.63 -23.68 11.27
N LYS A 79 2.06 -23.60 10.01
CA LYS A 79 2.33 -24.77 9.17
C LYS A 79 3.46 -25.65 9.77
N PHE A 80 4.59 -25.06 10.16
CA PHE A 80 5.69 -25.79 10.79
C PHE A 80 5.28 -26.46 12.12
N SER A 81 4.45 -25.79 12.90
CA SER A 81 3.93 -26.36 14.15
C SER A 81 2.97 -27.51 13.89
N ARG A 82 2.04 -27.34 12.94
CA ARG A 82 1.06 -28.37 12.58
C ARG A 82 1.70 -29.64 12.02
N ASN A 83 2.77 -29.51 11.25
CA ASN A 83 3.51 -30.62 10.67
C ASN A 83 4.57 -31.18 11.63
N SER A 84 4.66 -30.69 12.88
CA SER A 84 5.71 -31.03 13.84
C SER A 84 7.14 -30.75 13.35
N GLU A 85 7.29 -29.97 12.29
CA GLU A 85 8.60 -29.62 11.72
C GLU A 85 9.43 -28.77 12.67
N SER A 86 8.78 -27.85 13.41
CA SER A 86 9.43 -27.04 14.44
C SER A 86 10.01 -27.88 15.55
N VAL A 87 9.29 -28.93 15.96
CA VAL A 87 9.78 -29.91 17.00
C VAL A 87 10.94 -30.70 16.43
N ALA A 88 10.84 -31.19 15.19
CA ALA A 88 11.91 -31.92 14.54
C ALA A 88 13.18 -31.08 14.38
N MET A 89 13.08 -29.81 14.04
CA MET A 89 14.22 -28.89 13.93
C MET A 89 14.92 -28.70 15.31
N VAL A 90 14.14 -28.54 16.38
CA VAL A 90 14.69 -28.33 17.73
C VAL A 90 15.30 -29.65 18.27
N SER A 91 14.68 -30.81 18.01
CA SER A 91 15.22 -32.11 18.49
C SER A 91 16.54 -32.50 17.81
N THR A 92 16.83 -31.96 16.62
CA THR A 92 18.17 -32.09 15.99
C THR A 92 19.23 -31.17 16.59
N GLY A 93 18.93 -30.45 17.69
CA GLY A 93 19.87 -29.54 18.37
C GLY A 93 19.96 -28.16 17.71
N MET A 94 19.02 -27.81 16.79
CA MET A 94 19.02 -26.52 16.15
C MET A 94 18.53 -25.44 17.10
N SER A 95 19.28 -24.33 17.23
CA SER A 95 18.88 -23.22 18.05
C SER A 95 17.76 -22.42 17.38
N ILE A 96 16.82 -21.90 18.16
CA ILE A 96 15.74 -21.02 17.70
C ILE A 96 16.30 -19.80 16.93
N ARG A 97 17.46 -19.29 17.35
CA ARG A 97 18.15 -18.20 16.66
C ARG A 97 18.54 -18.55 15.22
N ALA A 98 18.83 -19.80 14.93
CA ALA A 98 19.15 -20.24 13.56
C ALA A 98 17.91 -20.22 12.65
N ILE A 99 16.73 -20.50 13.21
CA ILE A 99 15.44 -20.42 12.50
C ILE A 99 15.05 -18.96 12.24
N LEU A 100 15.33 -18.06 13.19
CA LEU A 100 14.99 -16.63 13.06
C LEU A 100 15.89 -15.87 12.07
N LYS A 101 17.14 -16.30 11.88
CA LYS A 101 18.07 -15.60 10.98
C LYS A 101 17.54 -15.35 9.56
N PRO A 102 17.01 -16.34 8.82
CA PRO A 102 16.49 -16.12 7.48
C PRO A 102 15.26 -15.19 7.46
N ILE A 103 14.43 -15.25 8.52
CA ILE A 103 13.25 -14.38 8.66
C ILE A 103 13.68 -12.93 8.84
N LEU A 104 14.66 -12.67 9.72
CA LEU A 104 15.22 -11.34 9.93
C LEU A 104 15.88 -10.80 8.65
N ALA A 105 16.53 -11.65 7.86
CA ALA A 105 17.12 -11.23 6.59
C ALA A 105 16.07 -10.74 5.60
N ILE A 106 14.91 -11.44 5.48
CA ILE A 106 13.79 -10.97 4.66
C ILE A 106 13.21 -9.67 5.22
N ALA A 107 13.04 -9.58 6.55
CA ALA A 107 12.49 -8.41 7.22
C ALA A 107 13.34 -7.16 6.99
N ILE A 108 14.66 -7.29 7.11
CA ILE A 108 15.60 -6.20 6.81
C ILE A 108 15.54 -5.82 5.32
N GLY A 109 15.51 -6.79 4.42
CA GLY A 109 15.36 -6.54 2.99
C GLY A 109 14.07 -5.80 2.66
N ALA A 110 12.95 -6.19 3.27
CA ALA A 110 11.67 -5.50 3.11
C ALA A 110 11.69 -4.08 3.69
N ALA A 111 12.32 -3.88 4.86
CA ALA A 111 12.47 -2.56 5.46
C ALA A 111 13.27 -1.61 4.54
N ILE A 112 14.39 -2.07 3.99
CA ILE A 112 15.19 -1.30 3.02
C ILE A 112 14.36 -0.97 1.79
N PHE A 113 13.59 -1.93 1.28
CA PHE A 113 12.73 -1.72 0.12
C PHE A 113 11.63 -0.69 0.40
N ILE A 114 11.02 -0.72 1.59
CA ILE A 114 10.01 0.27 2.01
C ILE A 114 10.61 1.67 2.09
N VAL A 115 11.79 1.82 2.68
CA VAL A 115 12.50 3.11 2.74
C VAL A 115 12.78 3.63 1.31
N PHE A 116 13.25 2.76 0.42
CA PHE A 116 13.45 3.13 -0.99
C PHE A 116 12.16 3.58 -1.68
N LEU A 117 11.03 2.90 -1.43
CA LEU A 117 9.72 3.31 -1.94
C LEU A 117 9.34 4.71 -1.41
N GLN A 118 9.52 4.96 -0.11
CA GLN A 118 9.16 6.23 0.54
C GLN A 118 9.99 7.39 0.03
N GLU A 119 11.30 7.21 -0.12
CA GLU A 119 12.22 8.30 -0.52
C GLU A 119 12.19 8.59 -2.02
N SER A 120 12.05 7.54 -2.86
CA SER A 120 12.27 7.69 -4.31
C SER A 120 10.99 7.64 -5.13
N ILE A 121 10.04 6.77 -4.79
CA ILE A 121 8.88 6.48 -5.64
C ILE A 121 7.67 7.27 -5.20
N ILE A 122 7.38 7.31 -3.91
CA ILE A 122 6.18 7.97 -3.38
C ILE A 122 6.15 9.47 -3.69
N PRO A 123 7.21 10.27 -3.50
CA PRO A 123 7.17 11.69 -3.82
C PRO A 123 6.85 11.97 -5.29
N ARG A 124 7.44 11.15 -6.19
CA ARG A 124 7.17 11.26 -7.64
C ARG A 124 5.73 10.88 -7.98
N SER A 125 5.17 9.89 -7.30
CA SER A 125 3.79 9.45 -7.48
C SER A 125 2.82 10.53 -7.01
N PHE A 126 3.07 11.20 -5.88
CA PHE A 126 2.25 12.30 -5.37
C PHE A 126 2.26 13.51 -6.30
N ILE A 127 3.41 13.88 -6.88
CA ILE A 127 3.49 14.99 -7.85
C ILE A 127 2.62 14.68 -9.07
N LYS A 128 2.71 13.46 -9.62
CA LYS A 128 1.90 13.02 -10.75
C LYS A 128 0.41 12.96 -10.41
N LEU A 129 0.08 12.48 -9.22
CA LEU A 129 -1.30 12.40 -8.73
C LEU A 129 -1.92 13.80 -8.61
N LYS A 130 -1.17 14.77 -8.06
CA LYS A 130 -1.60 16.17 -8.00
C LYS A 130 -1.79 16.77 -9.40
N TYR A 131 -0.87 16.51 -10.33
CA TYR A 131 -0.97 16.99 -11.70
C TYR A 131 -2.21 16.43 -12.45
N VAL A 132 -2.46 15.13 -12.33
CA VAL A 132 -3.65 14.51 -12.96
C VAL A 132 -4.92 14.98 -12.27
N GLY A 133 -4.93 15.12 -10.95
CA GLY A 133 -6.06 15.66 -10.20
C GLY A 133 -6.43 17.10 -10.59
N THR A 134 -5.42 17.98 -10.72
CA THR A 134 -5.67 19.36 -11.19
C THR A 134 -6.14 19.39 -12.65
N LYS A 135 -5.57 18.57 -13.53
CA LYS A 135 -6.03 18.48 -14.92
C LYS A 135 -7.52 18.09 -15.01
N ILE A 136 -7.93 17.06 -14.25
CA ILE A 136 -9.33 16.63 -14.19
C ILE A 136 -10.23 17.76 -13.64
N ALA A 137 -9.75 18.51 -12.65
CA ALA A 137 -10.49 19.65 -12.10
C ALA A 137 -10.71 20.76 -13.12
N TYR A 138 -9.74 21.04 -14.00
CA TYR A 138 -9.89 22.05 -15.05
C TYR A 138 -10.73 21.59 -16.24
N GLU A 139 -10.71 20.32 -16.59
CA GLU A 139 -11.48 19.77 -17.72
C GLU A 139 -12.98 19.58 -17.39
N ASN A 140 -13.37 19.57 -16.10
CA ASN A 140 -14.76 19.43 -15.66
C ASN A 140 -15.27 20.71 -14.97
N PRO A 141 -16.07 21.56 -15.66
CA PRO A 141 -16.55 22.84 -15.12
C PRO A 141 -17.44 22.70 -13.87
N VAL A 142 -17.98 21.52 -13.59
CA VAL A 142 -18.75 21.23 -12.37
C VAL A 142 -17.91 21.36 -11.09
N PHE A 143 -16.58 21.30 -11.20
CA PHE A 143 -15.65 21.48 -10.09
C PHE A 143 -15.61 22.93 -9.59
N GLN A 144 -15.80 23.89 -10.49
CA GLN A 144 -15.73 25.32 -10.16
C GLN A 144 -16.94 25.81 -9.33
N LEU A 145 -18.07 25.11 -9.39
CA LEU A 145 -19.26 25.51 -8.65
C LEU A 145 -19.25 25.10 -7.17
N LYS A 146 -18.44 24.09 -6.77
CA LYS A 146 -18.33 23.69 -5.37
C LYS A 146 -17.22 24.41 -4.60
N GLU A 147 -16.19 24.93 -5.27
CA GLU A 147 -15.15 25.73 -4.60
C GLU A 147 -15.65 27.09 -4.11
N LYS A 148 -16.69 27.67 -4.76
CA LYS A 148 -17.29 28.92 -4.30
C LYS A 148 -18.06 28.79 -2.98
N THR A 149 -18.41 27.58 -2.55
CA THR A 149 -19.17 27.36 -1.30
C THR A 149 -18.28 27.09 -0.08
N PHE A 150 -16.95 26.90 -0.25
CA PHE A 150 -16.03 26.59 0.85
C PHE A 150 -15.14 27.74 1.29
N ILE A 151 -15.31 28.96 0.74
CA ILE A 151 -14.54 30.13 1.19
C ILE A 151 -15.29 30.93 2.28
N ASP A 152 -16.39 30.39 2.81
CA ASP A 152 -17.21 31.11 3.81
C ASP A 152 -16.84 30.81 5.26
N ASN A 153 -15.64 30.26 5.55
CA ASN A 153 -15.18 30.01 6.92
C ASN A 153 -13.73 30.46 7.17
N LEU A 154 -13.31 31.57 6.60
CA LEU A 154 -12.16 32.30 7.15
C LEU A 154 -12.65 33.70 7.49
N ASP A 155 -12.73 33.92 8.79
CA ASP A 155 -13.15 35.14 9.43
C ASP A 155 -12.60 36.42 8.76
N GLU A 156 -13.53 37.37 8.52
CA GLU A 156 -13.30 38.80 8.57
C GLU A 156 -12.87 39.58 7.32
N TYR A 157 -12.94 39.03 6.07
CA TYR A 157 -12.92 39.90 4.87
C TYR A 157 -13.86 39.40 3.77
N SER A 158 -15.08 39.96 3.71
CA SER A 158 -15.98 39.81 2.56
C SER A 158 -15.55 40.75 1.45
N ILE A 159 -14.92 40.25 0.39
CA ILE A 159 -14.70 41.02 -0.84
C ILE A 159 -15.91 40.82 -1.73
N TYR A 160 -16.79 41.83 -1.81
CA TYR A 160 -17.83 41.93 -2.78
C TYR A 160 -17.18 42.41 -4.11
N VAL A 161 -17.20 41.57 -5.12
CA VAL A 161 -16.91 42.01 -6.50
C VAL A 161 -18.24 42.25 -7.16
N ASP A 162 -18.59 43.51 -7.27
CA ASP A 162 -19.74 43.98 -8.05
C ASP A 162 -19.40 43.95 -9.56
N GLU A 163 -20.36 43.57 -10.38
CA GLU A 163 -20.24 43.49 -11.84
C GLU A 163 -20.05 44.87 -12.47
N VAL A 164 -19.12 44.95 -13.45
CA VAL A 164 -19.22 45.91 -14.57
C VAL A 164 -19.14 45.16 -15.87
#